data_c4d3082fd39bfbb334ff81882c83327a
#
_entry.id   c4d3082fd39bfbb334ff81882c83327a
#
_cell.length_a   1.000
_cell.length_b   1.000
_cell.length_c   1.000
_cell.angle_alpha   90.00
_cell.angle_beta   90.00
_cell.angle_gamma   90.00
#
_symmetry.space_group_name_H-M   'P 1'
#
loop_
_entity.id
_entity.type
_entity.pdbx_description
1 polymer ?
#
loop_
_entity_poly.entity_id
_entity_poly.type
_entity_poly.pdbx_seq_one_letter_code
_entity_poly.pdbx_strand_id
1 'polypeptide(L)'
;MAKRFAPRIGFAHLRATRREGDGLSFFESDHLDGDVDMIAVLKALLAENRKRSSHDKIVFRPDHGHRMLDDLAETRRTNPGYTAIGRLRGLAELRGAIRAIEHAR
;
A
#
# COMPACT_ATOMS: atom_id res chain seq x y z
N MET A 1 0.91 -4.15 15.76
CA MET A 1 1.72 -5.21 15.16
C MET A 1 2.90 -4.66 14.36
N ALA A 2 2.70 -3.77 13.41
CA ALA A 2 3.79 -3.20 12.60
C ALA A 2 4.88 -2.55 13.47
N LYS A 3 4.50 -1.78 14.48
CA LYS A 3 5.43 -1.14 15.40
C LYS A 3 6.31 -2.15 16.14
N ARG A 4 5.73 -3.29 16.53
CA ARG A 4 6.45 -4.33 17.26
C ARG A 4 7.50 -5.04 16.40
N PHE A 5 7.18 -5.28 15.13
CA PHE A 5 8.04 -6.04 14.24
C PHE A 5 8.91 -5.18 13.32
N ALA A 6 8.68 -3.87 13.28
CA ALA A 6 9.40 -2.96 12.38
C ALA A 6 10.92 -3.14 12.42
N PRO A 7 11.57 -3.32 13.57
CA PRO A 7 13.02 -3.49 13.61
C PRO A 7 13.55 -4.70 12.82
N ARG A 8 12.71 -5.67 12.52
CA ARG A 8 13.08 -6.88 11.80
C ARG A 8 12.60 -6.92 10.36
N ILE A 9 11.93 -5.87 9.90
CA ILE A 9 11.39 -5.80 8.53
C ILE A 9 12.45 -5.22 7.62
N GLY A 10 12.75 -5.93 6.52
CA GLY A 10 13.65 -5.43 5.48
C GLY A 10 12.91 -4.94 4.23
N PHE A 11 11.71 -5.47 4.00
CA PHE A 11 10.93 -5.19 2.80
C PHE A 11 9.45 -5.31 3.13
N ALA A 12 8.64 -4.40 2.61
CA ALA A 12 7.21 -4.40 2.88
C ALA A 12 6.40 -4.33 1.58
N HIS A 13 5.61 -5.35 1.33
CA HIS A 13 4.52 -5.30 0.36
C HIS A 13 3.31 -4.69 1.04
N LEU A 14 2.82 -3.57 0.51
CA LEU A 14 1.69 -2.87 1.08
C LEU A 14 0.45 -3.16 0.24
N ARG A 15 -0.52 -3.77 0.87
CA ARG A 15 -1.78 -4.17 0.25
C ARG A 15 -2.93 -3.81 1.18
N ALA A 16 -4.01 -3.35 0.61
CA ALA A 16 -5.24 -3.14 1.36
C ALA A 16 -6.39 -3.82 0.67
N THR A 17 -7.21 -4.46 1.47
CA THR A 17 -8.44 -5.11 1.01
C THR A 17 -9.59 -4.60 1.86
N ARG A 18 -10.79 -4.72 1.36
CA ARG A 18 -12.01 -4.35 2.08
C ARG A 18 -12.98 -5.51 2.06
N ARG A 19 -13.54 -5.82 3.21
CA ARG A 19 -14.54 -6.87 3.33
C ARG A 19 -15.86 -6.41 2.73
N GLU A 20 -16.53 -7.34 2.09
CA GLU A 20 -17.90 -7.11 1.64
C GLU A 20 -18.90 -7.34 2.76
N GLY A 21 -20.17 -6.97 2.54
CA GLY A 21 -21.19 -7.03 3.57
C GLY A 21 -21.53 -8.44 4.07
N ASP A 22 -21.13 -9.49 3.34
CA ASP A 22 -21.33 -10.87 3.76
C ASP A 22 -20.34 -11.34 4.84
N GLY A 23 -19.28 -10.56 5.09
CA GLY A 23 -18.24 -10.90 6.05
C GLY A 23 -17.28 -12.01 5.61
N LEU A 24 -17.50 -12.62 4.44
CA LEU A 24 -16.70 -13.73 3.91
C LEU A 24 -15.88 -13.33 2.70
N SER A 25 -16.44 -12.47 1.84
CA SER A 25 -15.77 -11.99 0.63
C SER A 25 -15.02 -10.70 0.89
N PHE A 26 -14.00 -10.45 0.07
CA PHE A 26 -13.24 -9.21 0.11
C PHE A 26 -12.84 -8.81 -1.31
N PHE A 27 -12.49 -7.54 -1.48
CA PHE A 27 -11.99 -7.02 -2.75
C PHE A 27 -10.76 -6.16 -2.52
N GLU A 28 -9.95 -6.00 -3.57
CA GLU A 28 -8.81 -5.09 -3.53
C GLU A 28 -9.33 -3.65 -3.44
N SER A 29 -8.88 -2.94 -2.43
CA SER A 29 -9.25 -1.55 -2.22
C SER A 29 -8.07 -0.64 -2.56
N ASP A 30 -8.31 0.67 -2.61
CA ASP A 30 -7.21 1.63 -2.54
C ASP A 30 -6.47 1.42 -1.22
N HIS A 31 -5.18 1.77 -1.19
CA HIS A 31 -4.36 1.51 -0.01
C HIS A 31 -4.87 2.22 1.25
N LEU A 32 -5.47 3.39 1.09
CA LEU A 32 -6.00 4.17 2.22
C LEU A 32 -7.48 3.89 2.51
N ASP A 33 -8.15 3.06 1.71
CA ASP A 33 -9.59 2.82 1.81
C ASP A 33 -9.92 1.36 2.18
N GLY A 34 -8.98 0.62 2.67
CA GLY A 34 -9.18 -0.76 3.10
C GLY A 34 -9.47 -0.89 4.59
N ASP A 35 -9.58 -2.14 5.04
CA ASP A 35 -9.81 -2.48 6.44
C ASP A 35 -8.55 -2.29 7.31
N VAL A 36 -7.39 -2.14 6.67
CA VAL A 36 -6.12 -1.91 7.37
C VAL A 36 -5.91 -0.41 7.57
N ASP A 37 -5.51 -0.02 8.76
CA ASP A 37 -5.06 1.35 9.02
C ASP A 37 -3.67 1.54 8.42
N MET A 38 -3.64 1.84 7.13
CA MET A 38 -2.39 1.99 6.37
C MET A 38 -1.55 3.16 6.88
N ILE A 39 -2.18 4.22 7.35
CA ILE A 39 -1.45 5.38 7.90
C ILE A 39 -0.67 4.95 9.15
N ALA A 40 -1.28 4.18 10.03
CA ALA A 40 -0.59 3.67 11.22
C ALA A 40 0.58 2.74 10.84
N VAL A 41 0.38 1.88 9.85
CA VAL A 41 1.44 1.01 9.34
C VAL A 41 2.60 1.84 8.79
N LEU A 42 2.31 2.82 7.92
CA LEU A 42 3.34 3.68 7.34
C LEU A 42 4.09 4.47 8.41
N LYS A 43 3.39 5.02 9.38
CA LYS A 43 4.03 5.75 10.50
C LYS A 43 5.03 4.87 11.24
N ALA A 44 4.66 3.63 11.53
CA ALA A 44 5.55 2.69 12.22
C ALA A 44 6.80 2.37 11.40
N LEU A 45 6.62 2.09 10.10
CA LEU A 45 7.73 1.75 9.22
C LEU A 45 8.65 2.94 8.95
N LEU A 46 8.08 4.12 8.79
CA LEU A 46 8.87 5.35 8.60
C LEU A 46 9.64 5.71 9.86
N ALA A 47 9.05 5.54 11.03
CA ALA A 47 9.75 5.76 12.31
C ALA A 47 10.98 4.84 12.43
N GLU A 48 10.85 3.59 12.03
CA GLU A 48 11.97 2.65 12.00
C GLU A 48 13.01 3.09 10.97
N ASN A 49 12.59 3.51 9.79
CA ASN A 49 13.52 3.96 8.74
C ASN A 49 14.35 5.16 9.16
N ARG A 50 13.82 6.04 10.01
CA ARG A 50 14.59 7.18 10.52
C ARG A 50 15.79 6.77 11.38
N LYS A 51 15.73 5.59 11.96
CA LYS A 51 16.82 5.03 12.78
C LYS A 51 17.87 4.32 11.96
N ARG A 52 17.59 3.98 10.71
CA ARG A 52 18.46 3.15 9.87
C ARG A 52 19.31 3.98 8.95
N SER A 53 20.48 3.43 8.55
CA SER A 53 21.34 4.02 7.54
C SER A 53 20.65 4.02 6.16
N SER A 54 21.17 4.81 5.23
CA SER A 54 20.62 4.90 3.86
C SER A 54 20.62 3.56 3.11
N HIS A 55 21.53 2.65 3.47
CA HIS A 55 21.64 1.34 2.82
C HIS A 55 20.76 0.28 3.45
N ASP A 56 20.11 0.57 4.56
CA ASP A 56 19.41 -0.41 5.38
C ASP A 56 17.92 -0.09 5.55
N LYS A 57 17.41 0.83 4.76
CA LYS A 57 16.01 1.26 4.82
C LYS A 57 15.06 0.14 4.38
N ILE A 58 13.90 0.10 5.03
CA ILE A 58 12.79 -0.75 4.57
C ILE A 58 12.33 -0.23 3.21
N VAL A 59 12.28 -1.11 2.22
CA VAL A 59 11.77 -0.80 0.89
C VAL A 59 10.27 -1.09 0.85
N PHE A 60 9.47 -0.16 0.34
CA PHE A 60 8.03 -0.31 0.21
C PHE A 60 7.65 -0.58 -1.23
N ARG A 61 6.70 -1.48 -1.41
CA ARG A 61 6.14 -1.79 -2.71
C ARG A 61 4.63 -1.92 -2.62
N PRO A 62 3.86 -1.18 -3.44
CA PRO A 62 2.44 -1.44 -3.58
C PRO A 62 2.29 -2.81 -4.27
N ASP A 63 1.50 -3.68 -3.68
CA ASP A 63 1.41 -5.05 -4.17
C ASP A 63 0.31 -5.21 -5.23
N HIS A 64 -0.88 -4.75 -4.95
CA HIS A 64 -2.04 -4.87 -5.84
C HIS A 64 -2.65 -3.52 -6.15
N GLY A 65 -3.49 -3.49 -7.18
CA GLY A 65 -4.19 -2.27 -7.58
C GLY A 65 -5.53 -2.59 -8.25
N HIS A 66 -6.42 -1.61 -8.27
CA HIS A 66 -7.69 -1.71 -8.96
C HIS A 66 -7.52 -1.70 -10.46
N ARG A 67 -8.46 -2.34 -11.15
CA ARG A 67 -8.68 -2.06 -12.57
C ARG A 67 -9.27 -0.66 -12.71
N MET A 68 -8.67 0.14 -13.55
CA MET A 68 -9.14 1.50 -13.83
C MET A 68 -9.99 1.51 -15.09
N LEU A 69 -10.69 2.62 -15.34
CA LEU A 69 -11.56 2.75 -16.50
C LEU A 69 -10.85 2.42 -17.81
N ASP A 70 -9.60 2.82 -17.96
CA ASP A 70 -8.82 2.54 -19.15
C ASP A 70 -8.57 1.03 -19.33
N ASP A 71 -8.38 0.30 -18.25
CA ASP A 71 -8.25 -1.15 -18.29
C ASP A 71 -9.54 -1.82 -18.75
N LEU A 72 -10.69 -1.24 -18.40
CA LEU A 72 -11.99 -1.77 -18.76
C LEU A 72 -12.39 -1.41 -20.19
N ALA A 73 -11.91 -0.27 -20.69
CA ALA A 73 -12.21 0.21 -22.04
C ALA A 73 -11.41 -0.53 -23.12
N GLU A 74 -10.30 -1.13 -22.76
CA GLU A 74 -9.46 -1.87 -23.71
C GLU A 74 -9.84 -3.35 -23.80
N THR A 75 -9.57 -3.94 -24.95
CA THR A 75 -9.79 -5.38 -25.18
C THR A 75 -8.71 -6.24 -24.53
N ARG A 76 -7.68 -5.64 -23.95
CA ARG A 76 -6.59 -6.33 -23.27
C ARG A 76 -7.09 -7.03 -22.01
N ARG A 77 -6.58 -8.22 -21.78
CA ARG A 77 -6.78 -8.91 -20.51
C ARG A 77 -5.84 -8.32 -19.46
N THR A 78 -6.38 -7.98 -18.30
CA THR A 78 -5.61 -7.68 -17.10
C THR A 78 -5.97 -8.68 -16.02
N ASN A 79 -4.98 -9.21 -15.31
CA ASN A 79 -5.26 -10.03 -14.14
C ASN A 79 -5.78 -9.14 -13.01
N PRO A 80 -6.83 -9.56 -12.29
CA PRO A 80 -7.34 -8.79 -11.15
C PRO A 80 -6.21 -8.47 -10.16
N GLY A 81 -6.12 -7.19 -9.78
CA GLY A 81 -5.12 -6.73 -8.83
C GLY A 81 -3.72 -6.49 -9.42
N TYR A 82 -3.51 -6.75 -10.72
CA TYR A 82 -2.17 -6.64 -11.33
C TYR A 82 -2.11 -5.64 -12.49
N THR A 83 -3.08 -4.76 -12.60
CA THR A 83 -3.06 -3.70 -13.61
C THR A 83 -1.94 -2.70 -13.34
N ALA A 84 -1.20 -2.33 -14.39
CA ALA A 84 -0.13 -1.33 -14.28
C ALA A 84 -0.68 0.03 -13.86
N ILE A 85 -1.81 0.44 -14.41
CA ILE A 85 -2.47 1.72 -14.10
C ILE A 85 -2.90 1.73 -12.63
N GLY A 86 -3.54 0.66 -12.16
CA GLY A 86 -3.94 0.53 -10.77
C GLY A 86 -2.77 0.56 -9.80
N ARG A 87 -1.66 -0.07 -10.17
CA ARG A 87 -0.43 -0.06 -9.35
C ARG A 87 0.20 1.33 -9.29
N LEU A 88 0.20 2.07 -10.40
CA LEU A 88 0.68 3.46 -10.42
C LEU A 88 -0.17 4.35 -9.53
N ARG A 89 -1.48 4.15 -9.53
CA ARG A 89 -2.40 4.84 -8.62
C ARG A 89 -2.04 4.53 -7.16
N GLY A 90 -1.85 3.27 -6.83
CA GLY A 90 -1.47 2.85 -5.48
C GLY A 90 -0.14 3.44 -5.04
N LEU A 91 0.83 3.47 -5.95
CA LEU A 91 2.14 4.06 -5.67
C LEU A 91 2.02 5.57 -5.39
N ALA A 92 1.22 6.29 -6.19
CA ALA A 92 0.99 7.72 -5.97
C ALA A 92 0.30 7.98 -4.63
N GLU A 93 -0.66 7.15 -4.28
CA GLU A 93 -1.39 7.24 -3.02
C GLU A 93 -0.45 7.05 -1.82
N LEU A 94 0.38 6.02 -1.85
CA LEU A 94 1.37 5.76 -0.80
C LEU A 94 2.41 6.87 -0.70
N ARG A 95 2.91 7.35 -1.84
CA ARG A 95 3.86 8.48 -1.86
C ARG A 95 3.24 9.74 -1.26
N GLY A 96 1.99 10.03 -1.57
CA GLY A 96 1.29 11.16 -0.99
C GLY A 96 1.13 11.02 0.52
N ALA A 97 0.74 9.84 0.99
CA ALA A 97 0.60 9.57 2.41
C ALA A 97 1.93 9.73 3.15
N ILE A 98 3.02 9.19 2.58
CA ILE A 98 4.36 9.30 3.16
C ILE A 98 4.79 10.77 3.25
N ARG A 99 4.58 11.54 2.18
CA ARG A 99 4.90 12.97 2.19
C ARG A 99 4.13 13.72 3.27
N ALA A 100 2.84 13.41 3.42
CA ALA A 100 2.01 14.04 4.45
C ALA A 100 2.49 13.69 5.87
N ILE A 101 2.83 12.45 6.11
CA ILE A 101 3.37 12.00 7.41
C ILE A 101 4.69 12.70 7.72
N GLU A 102 5.60 12.76 6.76
CA GLU A 102 6.90 13.39 6.93
C GLU A 102 6.78 14.90 7.15
N HIS A 103 5.83 15.54 6.48
CA HIS A 103 5.59 16.98 6.63
C HIS A 103 5.02 17.34 8.00
N ALA A 104 4.19 16.45 8.57
CA ALA A 104 3.54 16.66 9.85
C ALA A 104 4.44 16.37 11.07
N ARG A 105 5.63 15.93 10.85
CA ARG A 105 6.59 15.64 11.93
C ARG A 105 6.99 16.87 12.71
#